data_f1f99c9c062341bae58c9915162f6aba
#
_entry.id   f1f99c9c062341bae58c9915162f6aba
#
_cell.length_a   1.000
_cell.length_b   1.000
_cell.length_c   1.000
_cell.angle_alpha   90.00
_cell.angle_beta   90.00
_cell.angle_gamma   90.00
#
_symmetry.space_group_name_H-M   'P 1'
#
loop_
_entity.id
_entity.type
_entity.pdbx_description
1 polymer ?
#
loop_
_entity_poly.entity_id
_entity_poly.type
_entity_poly.pdbx_seq_one_letter_code
_entity_poly.pdbx_strand_id
1 'polypeptide(L)' 'MIEIILTVCAISNPANCEEKYLRFDWEGSPRQCVMAAQPYIAEWIGKHPEWIATKWTCDYPGHEKRRI' A
#
# COMPACT_ATOMS: atom_id res chain seq x y z
N MET A 1 2.40 2.80 14.95
CA MET A 1 2.47 1.92 13.78
C MET A 1 1.39 2.29 12.77
N ILE A 2 1.71 2.26 11.51
CA ILE A 2 0.76 2.57 10.45
C ILE A 2 0.89 1.51 9.36
N GLU A 3 -0.14 1.42 8.53
CA GLU A 3 -0.20 0.43 7.46
C GLU A 3 -0.47 1.12 6.13
N ILE A 4 0.34 0.81 5.13
CA ILE A 4 0.08 1.24 3.76
C ILE A 4 -0.77 0.14 3.11
N ILE A 5 -1.92 0.54 2.58
CA ILE A 5 -2.79 -0.36 1.84
C ILE A 5 -2.55 -0.05 0.37
N LEU A 6 -1.85 -0.95 -0.29
CA LEU A 6 -1.37 -0.76 -1.66
C LEU A 6 -2.17 -1.65 -2.60
N THR A 7 -2.84 -1.03 -3.56
CA THR A 7 -3.55 -1.80 -4.59
C THR A 7 -2.62 -1.97 -5.78
N VAL A 8 -2.39 -3.22 -6.15
CA VAL A 8 -1.51 -3.58 -7.26
C VAL A 8 -2.26 -4.44 -8.26
N CYS A 9 -1.87 -4.31 -9.52
CA CYS A 9 -2.45 -5.11 -10.60
C CYS A 9 -1.33 -5.78 -11.37
N ALA A 10 -1.58 -7.00 -11.82
CA ALA A 10 -0.58 -7.73 -12.59
C ALA A 10 -0.37 -7.08 -13.94
N ILE A 11 0.89 -6.91 -14.32
CA ILE A 11 1.22 -6.32 -15.63
C ILE A 11 0.69 -7.18 -16.75
N SER A 12 0.81 -8.50 -16.61
CA SER A 12 0.38 -9.45 -17.64
C SER A 12 -1.13 -9.60 -17.70
N ASN A 13 -1.85 -9.19 -16.64
CA ASN A 13 -3.30 -9.29 -16.60
C ASN A 13 -3.86 -8.16 -15.73
N PRO A 14 -4.09 -6.98 -16.33
CA PRO A 14 -4.53 -5.81 -15.55
C PRO A 14 -5.83 -5.98 -14.78
N ALA A 15 -6.62 -6.99 -15.11
CA ALA A 15 -7.84 -7.27 -14.36
C ALA A 15 -7.55 -8.03 -13.06
N ASN A 16 -6.36 -8.56 -12.89
CA ASN A 16 -5.98 -9.31 -11.69
C ASN A 16 -5.30 -8.35 -10.72
N CYS A 17 -6.09 -7.80 -9.80
CA CYS A 17 -5.59 -6.84 -8.83
C CYS A 17 -5.73 -7.38 -7.41
N GLU A 18 -4.81 -6.98 -6.54
CA GLU A 18 -4.80 -7.39 -5.14
C GLU A 18 -4.43 -6.20 -4.26
N GLU A 19 -4.79 -6.30 -3.00
CA GLU A 19 -4.35 -5.35 -2.00
C GLU A 19 -3.22 -5.95 -1.18
N LYS A 20 -2.14 -5.19 -1.03
CA LYS A 20 -1.01 -5.57 -0.20
C LYS A 20 -0.95 -4.63 0.99
N TYR A 21 -0.60 -5.17 2.14
CA TYR A 21 -0.59 -4.42 3.39
C TYR A 21 0.84 -4.35 3.90
N LEU A 22 1.39 -3.11 3.96
CA LEU A 22 2.77 -2.87 4.37
C LEU A 22 2.74 -2.09 5.69
N ARG A 23 3.26 -2.67 6.74
CA ARG A 23 3.28 -2.05 8.07
C ARG A 23 4.65 -1.48 8.36
N PHE A 24 4.69 -0.31 8.99
CA PHE A 24 5.94 0.28 9.42
C PHE A 24 5.68 1.30 10.52
N ASP A 25 6.76 1.72 11.16
CA ASP A 25 6.67 2.72 12.22
C ASP A 25 6.49 4.09 11.58
N TRP A 26 5.50 4.83 12.09
CA TRP A 26 5.18 6.14 11.57
C TRP A 26 4.51 6.95 12.66
N GLU A 27 4.98 8.18 12.85
CA GLU A 27 4.46 9.04 13.90
C GLU A 27 3.61 10.19 13.40
N GLY A 28 3.49 10.34 12.09
CA GLY A 28 2.65 11.38 11.52
C GLY A 28 1.21 10.93 11.31
N SER A 29 0.43 11.76 10.68
CA SER A 29 -0.94 11.41 10.32
C SER A 29 -0.95 10.44 9.14
N PRO A 30 -2.06 9.70 8.95
CA PRO A 30 -2.20 8.87 7.75
C PRO A 30 -2.07 9.65 6.45
N ARG A 31 -2.53 10.90 6.44
CA ARG A 31 -2.43 11.73 5.24
C ARG A 31 -0.97 12.01 4.89
N GLN A 32 -0.14 12.29 5.90
CA GLN A 32 1.29 12.50 5.67
C GLN A 32 1.95 11.21 5.20
N CYS A 33 1.51 10.08 5.71
CA CYS A 33 2.01 8.79 5.30
C CYS A 33 1.77 8.55 3.81
N VAL A 34 0.58 8.90 3.31
CA VAL A 34 0.26 8.71 1.89
C VAL A 34 1.28 9.43 1.02
N MET A 35 1.65 10.66 1.41
CA MET A 35 2.64 11.41 0.65
C MET A 35 4.04 10.85 0.80
N ALA A 36 4.38 10.35 1.99
CA ALA A 36 5.71 9.81 2.27
C ALA A 36 5.86 8.37 1.79
N ALA A 37 4.78 7.73 1.37
CA ALA A 37 4.80 6.32 1.02
C ALA A 37 5.47 6.04 -0.32
N GLN A 38 5.58 7.04 -1.19
CA GLN A 38 6.06 6.81 -2.55
C GLN A 38 7.38 6.07 -2.63
N PRO A 39 8.43 6.45 -1.88
CA PRO A 39 9.69 5.70 -1.95
C PRO A 39 9.57 4.27 -1.46
N TYR A 40 8.71 4.02 -0.47
CA TYR A 40 8.49 2.66 0.02
C TYR A 40 7.80 1.81 -1.03
N ILE A 41 6.82 2.40 -1.70
CA ILE A 41 6.06 1.71 -2.75
C ILE A 41 6.97 1.43 -3.94
N ALA A 42 7.80 2.41 -4.32
CA ALA A 42 8.73 2.23 -5.42
C ALA A 42 9.70 1.10 -5.14
N GLU A 43 10.18 0.99 -3.91
CA GLU A 43 11.07 -0.09 -3.53
C GLU A 43 10.36 -1.44 -3.62
N TRP A 44 9.12 -1.49 -3.12
CA TRP A 44 8.35 -2.72 -3.17
C TRP A 44 8.11 -3.17 -4.62
N ILE A 45 7.74 -2.23 -5.50
CA ILE A 45 7.50 -2.53 -6.91
C ILE A 45 8.79 -2.98 -7.58
N GLY A 46 9.92 -2.39 -7.21
CA GLY A 46 11.22 -2.79 -7.74
C GLY A 46 11.55 -4.23 -7.42
N LYS A 47 11.06 -4.75 -6.30
CA LYS A 47 11.27 -6.14 -5.90
C LYS A 47 10.19 -7.08 -6.43
N HIS A 48 9.12 -6.52 -6.98
CA HIS A 48 8.00 -7.31 -7.50
C HIS A 48 7.61 -6.78 -8.88
N PRO A 49 8.48 -7.00 -9.88
CA PRO A 49 8.30 -6.39 -11.21
C PRO A 49 7.07 -6.87 -11.96
N GLU A 50 6.44 -7.94 -11.50
CA GLU A 50 5.21 -8.44 -12.13
C GLU A 50 3.97 -7.62 -11.75
N TRP A 51 4.11 -6.68 -10.80
CA TRP A 51 3.01 -5.86 -10.32
C TRP A 51 3.22 -4.39 -10.61
N ILE A 52 2.12 -3.66 -10.81
CA ILE A 52 2.16 -2.20 -10.84
C ILE A 52 1.23 -1.67 -9.75
N ALA A 53 1.63 -0.56 -9.14
CA ALA A 53 0.82 0.08 -8.11
C ALA A 53 -0.18 1.01 -8.79
N THR A 54 -1.46 0.85 -8.48
CA THR A 54 -2.51 1.69 -9.06
C THR A 54 -2.99 2.75 -8.09
N LYS A 55 -3.00 2.43 -6.80
CA LYS A 55 -3.33 3.41 -5.76
C LYS A 55 -2.83 2.91 -4.43
N TRP A 56 -2.74 3.82 -3.48
CA TRP A 56 -2.38 3.46 -2.12
C TRP A 56 -3.00 4.44 -1.15
N THR A 57 -3.15 3.97 0.09
CA THR A 57 -3.59 4.81 1.18
C THR A 57 -2.91 4.32 2.45
N CYS A 58 -2.98 5.11 3.50
CA CYS A 58 -2.43 4.74 4.80
C CYS A 58 -3.54 4.75 5.84
N ASP A 59 -3.48 3.82 6.76
CA ASP A 59 -4.45 3.75 7.85
C ASP A 59 -3.80 3.02 9.02
N TYR A 60 -4.48 3.00 10.15
CA TYR A 60 -3.98 2.28 11.31
C TYR A 60 -4.29 0.80 11.17
N PRO A 61 -3.37 -0.06 11.61
CA PRO A 61 -3.59 -1.51 11.50
C PRO A 61 -4.88 -1.93 12.19
N GLY A 62 -5.61 -2.83 11.56
CA GLY A 62 -6.85 -3.33 12.11
C GLY A 62 -8.07 -2.51 11.77
N HIS A 63 -7.89 -1.38 11.09
CA HIS A 63 -9.02 -0.52 10.75
C HIS A 63 -10.06 -1.26 9.91
N GLU A 64 -9.61 -2.05 8.95
CA GLU A 64 -10.51 -2.78 8.08
C GLU A 64 -11.40 -3.75 8.83
N LYS A 65 -10.96 -4.22 10.00
CA LYS A 65 -11.77 -5.14 10.80
C LYS A 65 -12.94 -4.46 11.48
N ARG A 66 -12.93 -3.15 11.55
CA ARG A 66 -13.97 -2.38 12.21
C ARG A 66 -15.12 -2.04 11.28
N ARG A 67 -15.01 -2.40 10.04
CA ARG A 67 -16.02 -2.08 9.04
C ARG A 67 -17.17 -3.07 9.00
N ILE A 68 -17.09 -4.07 9.78
CA ILE A 68 -18.11 -5.13 9.80
C ILE A 68 -19.44 -4.66 10.36
#